data_06e6cf7aaab88a66a874c6e0a804c15c
#
_entry.id   06e6cf7aaab88a66a874c6e0a804c15c
#
_cell.length_a   1.000
_cell.length_b   1.000
_cell.length_c   1.000
_cell.angle_alpha   90.00
_cell.angle_beta   90.00
_cell.angle_gamma   90.00
#
_symmetry.space_group_name_H-M   'P 1'
#
loop_
_entity.id
_entity.type
_entity.pdbx_description
1 polymer ?
#
loop_
_entity_poly.entity_id
_entity_poly.type
_entity_poly.pdbx_seq_one_letter_code
_entity_poly.pdbx_strand_id
1 'polypeptide(L)'
;MKFKHVLVGTAILLMSALAQASVSKTSWGKTTDGKPVEIFTVSDADLTVRITTFGARVVSIEAPDKSGKKADVVLGYDNVAGYEKDTSTYFGSIVGRYGNRIANGTFSIDGTTYHVPLNNNGNALHGGPAGFSTKVWTGKEIHDGVEMSLVSPDGDMGFPGTLTVHVRYTVEGKSLHINYSATTTKPTVINLTNHSYFNLAGDGKGTILQDVLMIPADRYTPVNPTQIPTGESATVEGTPFDFRKPTAIGARIHDRNEQLKIGDGYDQNWVMSGGGKGLHLAATVYDPTSGRTLTVTTTQPGVQFYSGNFLDGTKTGKFGIVYAKYAGLCLETQHFPDSPNEPKFPSTLLKPGQTLHSETVFTFGVKR
;
A
#
# COMPACT_ATOMS: atom_id res chain seq x y z
N MET A 1 -15.54 65.84 37.80
CA MET A 1 -16.08 64.49 37.51
C MET A 1 -15.48 63.98 36.20
N LYS A 2 -14.55 63.00 36.24
CA LYS A 2 -13.95 62.45 35.05
C LYS A 2 -14.56 61.05 34.80
N PHE A 3 -15.33 60.91 33.74
CA PHE A 3 -15.87 59.61 33.31
C PHE A 3 -14.78 58.81 32.62
N LYS A 4 -14.44 57.63 33.16
CA LYS A 4 -13.58 56.61 32.53
C LYS A 4 -14.47 55.71 31.67
N HIS A 5 -14.22 55.69 30.37
CA HIS A 5 -14.83 54.74 29.46
C HIS A 5 -14.02 53.44 29.54
N VAL A 6 -14.69 52.35 29.94
CA VAL A 6 -14.13 51.00 29.89
C VAL A 6 -14.55 50.39 28.52
N LEU A 7 -13.60 50.18 27.65
CA LEU A 7 -13.79 49.38 26.42
C LEU A 7 -13.75 47.91 26.80
N VAL A 8 -14.90 47.23 26.69
CA VAL A 8 -14.96 45.76 26.76
C VAL A 8 -14.70 45.23 25.34
N GLY A 9 -13.50 44.72 25.13
CA GLY A 9 -13.14 44.02 23.89
C GLY A 9 -13.73 42.61 23.88
N THR A 10 -14.72 42.36 23.02
CA THR A 10 -15.25 41.02 22.79
C THR A 10 -14.29 40.25 21.88
N ALA A 11 -13.53 39.32 22.44
CA ALA A 11 -12.69 38.38 21.66
C ALA A 11 -13.63 37.36 21.02
N ILE A 12 -13.79 37.43 19.70
CA ILE A 12 -14.45 36.39 18.89
C ILE A 12 -13.44 35.25 18.71
N LEU A 13 -13.58 34.16 19.43
CA LEU A 13 -12.92 32.90 19.13
C LEU A 13 -13.53 32.33 17.84
N LEU A 14 -12.84 32.49 16.74
CA LEU A 14 -13.11 31.70 15.54
C LEU A 14 -12.67 30.26 15.81
N MET A 15 -13.59 29.41 16.23
CA MET A 15 -13.43 27.95 16.15
C MET A 15 -13.51 27.61 14.66
N SER A 16 -12.37 27.35 14.01
CA SER A 16 -12.34 26.65 12.75
C SER A 16 -12.88 25.24 12.97
N ALA A 17 -14.14 25.00 12.63
CA ALA A 17 -14.65 23.64 12.51
C ALA A 17 -13.79 22.95 11.46
N LEU A 18 -13.03 21.93 11.86
CA LEU A 18 -12.38 21.02 10.92
C LEU A 18 -13.51 20.43 10.07
N ALA A 19 -13.46 20.66 8.76
CA ALA A 19 -14.46 20.12 7.85
C ALA A 19 -14.33 18.59 7.90
N GLN A 20 -15.43 17.92 8.24
CA GLN A 20 -15.51 16.47 8.26
C GLN A 20 -15.45 15.95 6.81
N ALA A 21 -14.72 14.86 6.56
CA ALA A 21 -14.72 14.22 5.26
C ALA A 21 -16.12 13.69 4.91
N SER A 22 -16.57 13.95 3.69
CA SER A 22 -17.81 13.40 3.17
C SER A 22 -17.60 11.96 2.71
N VAL A 23 -18.57 11.09 3.01
CA VAL A 23 -18.55 9.69 2.58
C VAL A 23 -19.82 9.42 1.76
N SER A 24 -19.66 8.74 0.62
CA SER A 24 -20.78 8.27 -0.18
C SER A 24 -20.49 6.90 -0.74
N LYS A 25 -21.56 6.12 -0.98
CA LYS A 25 -21.50 4.75 -1.49
C LYS A 25 -22.38 4.61 -2.72
N THR A 26 -21.88 3.92 -3.74
CA THR A 26 -22.65 3.58 -4.94
C THR A 26 -22.40 2.13 -5.37
N SER A 27 -23.34 1.54 -6.12
CA SER A 27 -23.10 0.27 -6.80
C SER A 27 -22.00 0.46 -7.85
N TRP A 28 -21.06 -0.49 -7.92
CA TRP A 28 -19.98 -0.47 -8.91
C TRP A 28 -19.98 -1.68 -9.85
N GLY A 29 -21.08 -2.41 -9.89
CA GLY A 29 -21.27 -3.58 -10.74
C GLY A 29 -21.32 -4.88 -9.94
N LYS A 30 -20.99 -5.97 -10.63
CA LYS A 30 -20.96 -7.32 -10.05
C LYS A 30 -19.73 -8.06 -10.57
N THR A 31 -19.26 -9.01 -9.77
CA THR A 31 -18.27 -10.00 -10.20
C THR A 31 -18.88 -10.96 -11.23
N THR A 32 -18.06 -11.74 -11.93
CA THR A 32 -18.50 -12.78 -12.88
C THR A 32 -19.36 -13.86 -12.23
N ASP A 33 -19.16 -14.14 -10.93
CA ASP A 33 -19.99 -15.06 -10.14
C ASP A 33 -21.24 -14.37 -9.52
N GLY A 34 -21.53 -13.12 -9.94
CA GLY A 34 -22.76 -12.40 -9.62
C GLY A 34 -22.77 -11.65 -8.29
N LYS A 35 -21.67 -11.64 -7.52
CA LYS A 35 -21.59 -10.91 -6.24
C LYS A 35 -21.62 -9.40 -6.48
N PRO A 36 -22.47 -8.65 -5.76
CA PRO A 36 -22.52 -7.20 -5.88
C PRO A 36 -21.21 -6.58 -5.36
N VAL A 37 -20.73 -5.57 -6.08
CA VAL A 37 -19.55 -4.78 -5.72
C VAL A 37 -19.97 -3.33 -5.54
N GLU A 38 -19.49 -2.73 -4.47
CA GLU A 38 -19.74 -1.34 -4.11
C GLU A 38 -18.45 -0.53 -4.21
N ILE A 39 -18.58 0.77 -4.43
CA ILE A 39 -17.48 1.73 -4.34
C ILE A 39 -17.86 2.86 -3.39
N PHE A 40 -16.95 3.20 -2.51
CA PHE A 40 -17.04 4.29 -1.57
C PHE A 40 -16.18 5.45 -2.06
N THR A 41 -16.72 6.66 -1.98
CA THR A 41 -15.97 7.89 -2.20
C THR A 41 -15.85 8.62 -0.88
N VAL A 42 -14.63 8.87 -0.46
CA VAL A 42 -14.30 9.63 0.75
C VAL A 42 -13.59 10.89 0.29
N SER A 43 -14.14 12.05 0.63
CA SER A 43 -13.62 13.34 0.18
C SER A 43 -13.46 14.31 1.32
N ASP A 44 -12.30 14.91 1.44
CA ASP A 44 -12.02 16.12 2.20
C ASP A 44 -11.62 17.26 1.23
N ALA A 45 -11.34 18.45 1.74
CA ALA A 45 -11.08 19.64 0.94
C ALA A 45 -10.05 19.43 -0.19
N ASP A 46 -8.96 18.76 0.12
CA ASP A 46 -7.83 18.59 -0.81
C ASP A 46 -7.76 17.19 -1.45
N LEU A 47 -8.29 16.17 -0.80
CA LEU A 47 -8.13 14.76 -1.20
C LEU A 47 -9.49 14.11 -1.47
N THR A 48 -9.60 13.36 -2.57
CA THR A 48 -10.74 12.50 -2.87
C THR A 48 -10.22 11.10 -3.15
N VAL A 49 -10.71 10.10 -2.41
CA VAL A 49 -10.29 8.70 -2.51
C VAL A 49 -11.49 7.83 -2.82
N ARG A 50 -11.35 6.93 -3.80
CA ARG A 50 -12.38 5.93 -4.11
C ARG A 50 -11.87 4.54 -3.77
N ILE A 51 -12.66 3.80 -2.98
CA ILE A 51 -12.31 2.46 -2.48
C ILE A 51 -13.45 1.49 -2.83
N THR A 52 -13.12 0.37 -3.47
CA THR A 52 -14.10 -0.66 -3.82
C THR A 52 -14.06 -1.85 -2.87
N THR A 53 -15.20 -2.52 -2.71
CA THR A 53 -15.29 -3.77 -1.95
C THR A 53 -14.59 -4.95 -2.63
N PHE A 54 -14.27 -4.89 -3.95
CA PHE A 54 -13.50 -5.93 -4.61
C PHE A 54 -12.01 -5.79 -4.30
N GLY A 55 -11.47 -6.67 -3.43
CA GLY A 55 -10.10 -6.62 -2.95
C GLY A 55 -9.80 -5.48 -1.96
N ALA A 56 -10.85 -4.82 -1.42
CA ALA A 56 -10.72 -3.61 -0.59
C ALA A 56 -9.78 -2.57 -1.23
N ARG A 57 -9.90 -2.34 -2.54
CA ARG A 57 -8.95 -1.61 -3.38
C ARG A 57 -9.13 -0.11 -3.31
N VAL A 58 -8.04 0.60 -3.25
CA VAL A 58 -7.98 2.01 -3.66
C VAL A 58 -8.02 2.06 -5.19
N VAL A 59 -9.07 2.66 -5.75
CA VAL A 59 -9.31 2.76 -7.20
C VAL A 59 -8.77 4.08 -7.74
N SER A 60 -8.94 5.17 -6.99
CA SER A 60 -8.42 6.49 -7.36
C SER A 60 -8.05 7.31 -6.12
N ILE A 61 -7.07 8.18 -6.28
CA ILE A 61 -6.69 9.23 -5.32
C ILE A 61 -6.51 10.52 -6.10
N GLU A 62 -7.43 11.46 -5.94
CA GLU A 62 -7.34 12.76 -6.57
C GLU A 62 -6.65 13.75 -5.64
N ALA A 63 -5.47 14.21 -6.02
CA ALA A 63 -4.65 15.15 -5.26
C ALA A 63 -4.29 16.39 -6.11
N PRO A 64 -4.21 17.61 -5.50
CA PRO A 64 -3.87 18.83 -6.23
C PRO A 64 -2.36 18.90 -6.59
N ASP A 65 -2.02 19.51 -7.72
CA ASP A 65 -0.67 19.87 -8.11
C ASP A 65 -0.30 21.29 -7.63
N LYS A 66 0.90 21.77 -8.02
CA LYS A 66 1.39 23.13 -7.69
C LYS A 66 0.52 24.26 -8.22
N SER A 67 -0.38 24.00 -9.17
CA SER A 67 -1.38 24.97 -9.68
C SER A 67 -2.75 24.83 -9.01
N GLY A 68 -2.94 23.82 -8.14
CA GLY A 68 -4.21 23.48 -7.52
C GLY A 68 -5.08 22.55 -8.36
N LYS A 69 -4.62 22.11 -9.55
CA LYS A 69 -5.37 21.19 -10.39
C LYS A 69 -5.29 19.77 -9.82
N LYS A 70 -6.45 19.17 -9.50
CA LYS A 70 -6.55 17.78 -9.06
C LYS A 70 -6.33 16.81 -10.23
N ALA A 71 -5.64 15.72 -9.97
CA ALA A 71 -5.54 14.55 -10.85
C ALA A 71 -5.49 13.29 -10.03
N ASP A 72 -5.99 12.20 -10.61
CA ASP A 72 -5.82 10.86 -10.06
C ASP A 72 -4.35 10.45 -10.14
N VAL A 73 -3.77 10.04 -9.03
CA VAL A 73 -2.33 9.73 -8.91
C VAL A 73 -2.06 8.25 -8.69
N VAL A 74 -3.03 7.37 -8.94
CA VAL A 74 -2.85 5.90 -8.85
C VAL A 74 -3.32 5.21 -10.13
N LEU A 75 -2.66 4.12 -10.48
CA LEU A 75 -3.05 3.26 -11.60
C LEU A 75 -4.18 2.32 -11.20
N GLY A 76 -4.99 1.87 -12.17
CA GLY A 76 -6.09 0.93 -11.92
C GLY A 76 -6.99 0.72 -13.14
N TYR A 77 -8.21 0.24 -12.89
CA TYR A 77 -9.23 0.00 -13.89
C TYR A 77 -10.52 0.78 -13.58
N ASP A 78 -11.34 1.03 -14.61
CA ASP A 78 -12.61 1.76 -14.46
C ASP A 78 -13.75 0.92 -13.87
N ASN A 79 -13.61 -0.40 -13.84
CA ASN A 79 -14.68 -1.32 -13.47
C ASN A 79 -14.16 -2.63 -12.87
N VAL A 80 -15.08 -3.40 -12.27
CA VAL A 80 -14.80 -4.70 -11.64
C VAL A 80 -14.18 -5.69 -12.62
N ALA A 81 -14.70 -5.76 -13.85
CA ALA A 81 -14.26 -6.74 -14.84
C ALA A 81 -12.77 -6.57 -15.21
N GLY A 82 -12.26 -5.33 -15.24
CA GLY A 82 -10.83 -5.07 -15.43
C GLY A 82 -9.98 -5.69 -14.32
N TYR A 83 -10.40 -5.52 -13.06
CA TYR A 83 -9.70 -6.09 -11.92
C TYR A 83 -9.84 -7.62 -11.82
N GLU A 84 -10.98 -8.21 -12.18
CA GLU A 84 -11.16 -9.67 -12.22
C GLU A 84 -10.29 -10.33 -13.29
N LYS A 85 -10.17 -9.69 -14.45
CA LYS A 85 -9.33 -10.17 -15.55
C LYS A 85 -7.85 -10.11 -15.23
N ASP A 86 -7.43 -9.13 -14.44
CA ASP A 86 -6.03 -8.92 -14.09
C ASP A 86 -5.73 -9.45 -12.70
N THR A 87 -5.16 -10.64 -12.63
CA THR A 87 -4.78 -11.31 -11.40
C THR A 87 -3.31 -11.11 -11.01
N SER A 88 -2.56 -10.29 -11.76
CA SER A 88 -1.10 -10.21 -11.66
C SER A 88 -0.56 -8.86 -11.19
N THR A 89 -1.30 -7.76 -11.36
CA THR A 89 -0.78 -6.42 -11.00
C THR A 89 -1.21 -5.95 -9.61
N TYR A 90 -2.27 -6.51 -9.04
CA TYR A 90 -2.77 -6.19 -7.70
C TYR A 90 -3.12 -4.70 -7.48
N PHE A 91 -3.33 -3.89 -8.52
CA PHE A 91 -3.58 -2.45 -8.43
C PHE A 91 -4.47 -2.07 -7.26
N GLY A 92 -3.94 -1.28 -6.32
CA GLY A 92 -4.63 -0.70 -5.18
C GLY A 92 -5.16 -1.66 -4.11
N SER A 93 -5.01 -2.99 -4.29
CA SER A 93 -5.64 -3.97 -3.41
C SER A 93 -5.01 -4.06 -2.02
N ILE A 94 -5.81 -4.53 -1.06
CA ILE A 94 -5.26 -5.15 0.15
C ILE A 94 -4.80 -6.54 -0.21
N VAL A 95 -3.51 -6.79 -0.04
CA VAL A 95 -2.88 -8.10 -0.21
C VAL A 95 -2.83 -8.83 1.12
N GLY A 96 -3.09 -10.11 1.06
CA GLY A 96 -3.14 -11.02 2.20
C GLY A 96 -3.66 -12.41 1.76
N ARG A 97 -3.66 -13.43 2.65
CA ARG A 97 -3.33 -13.37 4.07
C ARG A 97 -1.88 -12.97 4.34
N TYR A 98 -0.96 -13.31 3.41
CA TYR A 98 0.46 -12.98 3.49
C TYR A 98 0.90 -12.16 2.28
N GLY A 99 1.19 -10.88 2.49
CA GLY A 99 1.76 -9.98 1.48
C GLY A 99 3.20 -10.35 1.17
N ASN A 100 3.59 -10.14 -0.10
CA ASN A 100 4.85 -10.58 -0.67
C ASN A 100 4.99 -12.12 -0.69
N ARG A 101 6.21 -12.68 -0.71
CA ARG A 101 6.47 -14.09 -1.02
C ARG A 101 6.63 -14.98 0.21
N ILE A 102 6.25 -16.25 0.05
CA ILE A 102 6.62 -17.38 0.91
C ILE A 102 7.33 -18.41 0.01
N ALA A 103 8.57 -18.74 0.34
CA ALA A 103 9.42 -19.67 -0.39
C ALA A 103 8.74 -21.02 -0.56
N ASN A 104 8.66 -21.53 -1.81
CA ASN A 104 8.01 -22.81 -2.14
C ASN A 104 6.57 -22.91 -1.63
N GLY A 105 5.93 -21.78 -1.28
CA GLY A 105 4.61 -21.76 -0.65
C GLY A 105 4.53 -22.49 0.70
N THR A 106 5.65 -22.71 1.39
CA THR A 106 5.70 -23.59 2.55
C THR A 106 6.21 -22.85 3.77
N PHE A 107 5.54 -23.03 4.91
CA PHE A 107 5.98 -22.54 6.22
C PHE A 107 5.55 -23.49 7.33
N SER A 108 6.15 -23.39 8.52
CA SER A 108 5.82 -24.25 9.66
C SER A 108 5.45 -23.41 10.89
N ILE A 109 4.45 -23.88 11.64
CA ILE A 109 4.06 -23.34 12.95
C ILE A 109 4.01 -24.51 13.94
N ASP A 110 4.74 -24.41 15.03
CA ASP A 110 4.77 -25.42 16.11
C ASP A 110 4.96 -26.87 15.59
N GLY A 111 5.85 -27.03 14.59
CA GLY A 111 6.17 -28.33 13.98
C GLY A 111 5.18 -28.84 12.93
N THR A 112 4.07 -28.12 12.68
CA THR A 112 3.12 -28.44 11.61
C THR A 112 3.45 -27.62 10.37
N THR A 113 3.61 -28.30 9.23
CA THR A 113 3.90 -27.67 7.93
C THR A 113 2.60 -27.34 7.19
N TYR A 114 2.55 -26.14 6.61
CA TYR A 114 1.43 -25.62 5.82
C TYR A 114 1.90 -25.29 4.41
N HIS A 115 0.98 -25.41 3.44
CA HIS A 115 1.27 -25.20 2.03
C HIS A 115 0.27 -24.21 1.43
N VAL A 116 0.80 -23.11 0.89
CA VAL A 116 0.06 -22.10 0.11
C VAL A 116 0.25 -22.43 -1.37
N PRO A 117 -0.81 -22.42 -2.21
CA PRO A 117 -0.68 -22.68 -3.64
C PRO A 117 0.30 -21.72 -4.31
N LEU A 118 1.14 -22.26 -5.20
CA LEU A 118 2.17 -21.52 -5.91
C LEU A 118 1.55 -20.70 -7.05
N ASN A 119 1.98 -19.46 -7.21
CA ASN A 119 1.48 -18.55 -8.24
C ASN A 119 2.56 -17.61 -8.82
N ASN A 120 3.82 -17.73 -8.37
CA ASN A 120 4.90 -16.88 -8.85
C ASN A 120 6.26 -17.58 -8.75
N ASN A 121 6.85 -18.00 -9.89
CA ASN A 121 8.20 -18.58 -10.00
C ASN A 121 8.51 -19.67 -8.96
N GLY A 122 7.56 -20.59 -8.73
CA GLY A 122 7.72 -21.66 -7.73
C GLY A 122 7.49 -21.24 -6.28
N ASN A 123 7.01 -20.01 -6.04
CA ASN A 123 6.70 -19.48 -4.72
C ASN A 123 5.22 -19.09 -4.61
N ALA A 124 4.73 -18.93 -3.39
CA ALA A 124 3.46 -18.25 -3.16
C ALA A 124 3.70 -16.73 -3.06
N LEU A 125 2.87 -15.96 -3.76
CA LEU A 125 2.91 -14.49 -3.78
C LEU A 125 1.55 -13.95 -3.36
N HIS A 126 1.53 -12.95 -2.48
CA HIS A 126 0.35 -12.17 -2.09
C HIS A 126 -0.85 -13.01 -1.62
N GLY A 127 -0.56 -14.09 -0.86
CA GLY A 127 -1.58 -14.97 -0.29
C GLY A 127 -2.08 -16.07 -1.23
N GLY A 128 -1.39 -16.30 -2.36
CA GLY A 128 -1.73 -17.31 -3.35
C GLY A 128 -2.72 -16.83 -4.42
N PRO A 129 -3.13 -17.72 -5.36
CA PRO A 129 -3.90 -17.34 -6.56
C PRO A 129 -5.30 -16.78 -6.25
N ALA A 130 -5.89 -17.12 -5.10
CA ALA A 130 -7.19 -16.60 -4.65
C ALA A 130 -7.06 -15.85 -3.32
N GLY A 131 -6.00 -15.05 -3.17
CA GLY A 131 -5.76 -14.20 -2.02
C GLY A 131 -6.79 -13.08 -1.83
N PHE A 132 -6.56 -12.19 -0.88
CA PHE A 132 -7.50 -11.15 -0.47
C PHE A 132 -7.85 -10.16 -1.58
N SER A 133 -6.95 -9.96 -2.54
CA SER A 133 -7.13 -9.09 -3.70
C SER A 133 -8.24 -9.54 -4.65
N THR A 134 -8.65 -10.81 -4.61
CA THR A 134 -9.69 -11.39 -5.48
C THR A 134 -11.03 -11.56 -4.77
N LYS A 135 -11.14 -11.21 -3.49
CA LYS A 135 -12.34 -11.40 -2.69
C LYS A 135 -13.21 -10.14 -2.67
N VAL A 136 -14.53 -10.32 -2.58
CA VAL A 136 -15.44 -9.21 -2.28
C VAL A 136 -15.52 -9.07 -0.77
N TRP A 137 -15.15 -7.90 -0.27
CA TRP A 137 -15.19 -7.52 1.13
C TRP A 137 -16.54 -6.89 1.49
N THR A 138 -16.89 -6.87 2.76
CA THR A 138 -18.02 -6.09 3.25
C THR A 138 -17.55 -4.69 3.58
N GLY A 139 -18.15 -3.68 2.94
CA GLY A 139 -17.87 -2.25 3.20
C GLY A 139 -18.94 -1.63 4.11
N LYS A 140 -18.50 -0.82 5.07
CA LYS A 140 -19.36 -0.05 5.98
C LYS A 140 -18.84 1.37 6.09
N GLU A 141 -19.71 2.36 5.88
CA GLU A 141 -19.39 3.76 6.14
C GLU A 141 -19.09 3.96 7.63
N ILE A 142 -18.03 4.69 7.92
CA ILE A 142 -17.62 5.12 9.25
C ILE A 142 -17.38 6.63 9.25
N HIS A 143 -17.11 7.22 10.39
CA HIS A 143 -16.73 8.63 10.47
C HIS A 143 -15.47 8.87 9.64
N ASP A 144 -15.52 9.84 8.72
CA ASP A 144 -14.44 10.24 7.82
C ASP A 144 -13.88 9.13 6.89
N GLY A 145 -14.64 8.04 6.66
CA GLY A 145 -14.13 6.95 5.85
C GLY A 145 -15.00 5.71 5.70
N VAL A 146 -14.35 4.61 5.40
CA VAL A 146 -14.96 3.29 5.21
C VAL A 146 -14.17 2.20 5.93
N GLU A 147 -14.89 1.29 6.60
CA GLU A 147 -14.33 0.03 7.10
C GLU A 147 -14.64 -1.09 6.12
N MET A 148 -13.60 -1.77 5.65
CA MET A 148 -13.67 -3.00 4.87
C MET A 148 -13.40 -4.18 5.78
N SER A 149 -14.26 -5.21 5.76
CA SER A 149 -14.09 -6.42 6.57
C SER A 149 -14.14 -7.68 5.71
N LEU A 150 -13.35 -8.68 6.11
CA LEU A 150 -13.27 -9.98 5.47
C LEU A 150 -13.10 -11.07 6.53
N VAL A 151 -13.83 -12.17 6.37
CA VAL A 151 -13.59 -13.42 7.10
C VAL A 151 -12.95 -14.41 6.14
N SER A 152 -11.69 -14.78 6.40
CA SER A 152 -10.94 -15.80 5.66
C SER A 152 -11.03 -17.11 6.47
N PRO A 153 -11.72 -18.16 5.99
CA PRO A 153 -11.95 -19.39 6.76
C PRO A 153 -10.66 -20.16 7.05
N ASP A 154 -10.72 -21.06 8.01
CA ASP A 154 -9.64 -22.02 8.30
C ASP A 154 -9.32 -22.83 7.04
N GLY A 155 -8.04 -22.86 6.65
CA GLY A 155 -7.57 -23.53 5.44
C GLY A 155 -7.69 -22.71 4.16
N ASP A 156 -8.19 -21.45 4.20
CA ASP A 156 -8.23 -20.57 3.02
C ASP A 156 -6.81 -20.38 2.47
N MET A 157 -6.59 -20.73 1.21
CA MET A 157 -5.26 -20.81 0.56
C MET A 157 -4.21 -21.58 1.38
N GLY A 158 -4.62 -22.56 2.19
CA GLY A 158 -3.72 -23.40 3.01
C GLY A 158 -3.30 -22.75 4.33
N PHE A 159 -3.71 -21.56 4.66
CA PHE A 159 -3.39 -20.90 5.92
C PHE A 159 -4.29 -21.41 7.06
N PRO A 160 -3.72 -21.73 8.25
CA PRO A 160 -4.51 -22.20 9.40
C PRO A 160 -5.29 -21.10 10.07
N GLY A 161 -6.41 -21.48 10.69
CA GLY A 161 -7.27 -20.63 11.49
C GLY A 161 -8.21 -19.75 10.67
N THR A 162 -9.42 -19.54 11.19
CA THR A 162 -10.31 -18.50 10.67
C THR A 162 -9.76 -17.14 11.05
N LEU A 163 -9.49 -16.29 10.06
CA LEU A 163 -8.97 -14.95 10.24
C LEU A 163 -10.07 -13.92 9.96
N THR A 164 -10.36 -13.06 10.94
CA THR A 164 -11.21 -11.90 10.75
C THR A 164 -10.33 -10.67 10.58
N VAL A 165 -10.51 -9.96 9.46
CA VAL A 165 -9.70 -8.78 9.09
C VAL A 165 -10.61 -7.57 8.95
N HIS A 166 -10.15 -6.43 9.47
CA HIS A 166 -10.73 -5.11 9.26
C HIS A 166 -9.67 -4.17 8.72
N VAL A 167 -10.01 -3.42 7.68
CA VAL A 167 -9.17 -2.35 7.12
C VAL A 167 -9.99 -1.08 7.09
N ARG A 168 -9.57 -0.07 7.83
CA ARG A 168 -10.24 1.25 7.87
C ARG A 168 -9.45 2.23 7.01
N TYR A 169 -10.14 2.81 6.05
CA TYR A 169 -9.66 3.91 5.24
C TYR A 169 -10.32 5.18 5.72
N THR A 170 -9.53 6.13 6.21
CA THR A 170 -10.03 7.46 6.59
C THR A 170 -9.24 8.54 5.89
N VAL A 171 -9.90 9.66 5.56
CA VAL A 171 -9.27 10.81 4.94
C VAL A 171 -9.32 11.96 5.92
N GLU A 172 -8.16 12.52 6.24
CA GLU A 172 -7.99 13.68 7.10
C GLU A 172 -7.10 14.70 6.40
N GLY A 173 -7.68 15.81 5.95
CA GLY A 173 -6.99 16.82 5.18
C GLY A 173 -6.38 16.26 3.90
N LYS A 174 -5.05 16.16 3.88
CA LYS A 174 -4.26 15.66 2.74
C LYS A 174 -3.77 14.22 2.93
N SER A 175 -4.25 13.55 3.94
CA SER A 175 -3.76 12.23 4.34
C SER A 175 -4.84 11.16 4.19
N LEU A 176 -4.45 10.05 3.55
CA LEU A 176 -5.18 8.79 3.57
C LEU A 176 -4.56 7.89 4.62
N HIS A 177 -5.30 7.58 5.66
CA HIS A 177 -4.93 6.62 6.69
C HIS A 177 -5.49 5.24 6.34
N ILE A 178 -4.67 4.22 6.46
CA ILE A 178 -5.03 2.81 6.30
C ILE A 178 -4.68 2.08 7.59
N ASN A 179 -5.70 1.77 8.37
CA ASN A 179 -5.56 1.08 9.65
C ASN A 179 -5.99 -0.37 9.49
N TYR A 180 -5.10 -1.30 9.81
CA TYR A 180 -5.32 -2.73 9.72
C TYR A 180 -5.51 -3.31 11.10
N SER A 181 -6.48 -4.21 11.25
CA SER A 181 -6.59 -5.08 12.42
C SER A 181 -7.04 -6.48 12.03
N ALA A 182 -6.54 -7.49 12.75
CA ALA A 182 -6.94 -8.86 12.51
C ALA A 182 -6.86 -9.72 13.77
N THR A 183 -7.76 -10.71 13.86
CA THR A 183 -7.79 -11.75 14.90
C THR A 183 -7.90 -13.13 14.25
N THR A 184 -7.45 -14.16 14.94
CA THR A 184 -7.44 -15.54 14.44
C THR A 184 -7.95 -16.55 15.46
N THR A 185 -8.50 -17.68 14.98
CA THR A 185 -8.94 -18.80 15.83
C THR A 185 -7.86 -19.85 16.07
N LYS A 186 -6.78 -19.88 15.25
CA LYS A 186 -5.60 -20.75 15.42
C LYS A 186 -4.35 -19.93 15.14
N PRO A 187 -3.16 -20.33 15.62
CA PRO A 187 -1.91 -19.70 15.22
C PRO A 187 -1.79 -19.67 13.68
N THR A 188 -1.47 -18.52 13.11
CA THR A 188 -1.33 -18.31 11.67
C THR A 188 -0.26 -17.27 11.37
N VAL A 189 0.21 -17.21 10.13
CA VAL A 189 1.08 -16.11 9.67
C VAL A 189 0.26 -15.08 8.94
N ILE A 190 0.57 -13.79 9.18
CA ILE A 190 -0.15 -12.67 8.59
C ILE A 190 0.80 -11.53 8.21
N ASN A 191 0.63 -11.01 7.02
CA ASN A 191 1.33 -9.82 6.53
C ASN A 191 0.38 -9.08 5.58
N LEU A 192 -0.17 -7.96 6.02
CA LEU A 192 -1.12 -7.17 5.23
C LEU A 192 -0.44 -5.91 4.70
N THR A 193 -0.72 -5.57 3.45
CA THR A 193 -0.25 -4.32 2.84
C THR A 193 -1.23 -3.83 1.78
N ASN A 194 -1.13 -2.55 1.41
CA ASN A 194 -1.83 -1.94 0.27
C ASN A 194 -0.89 -1.85 -0.93
N HIS A 195 -1.35 -2.30 -2.09
CA HIS A 195 -0.56 -2.39 -3.33
C HIS A 195 -0.95 -1.29 -4.33
N SER A 196 -1.06 -0.05 -3.88
CA SER A 196 -1.29 1.09 -4.78
C SER A 196 -0.07 1.38 -5.63
N TYR A 197 -0.28 1.59 -6.93
CA TYR A 197 0.74 2.06 -7.87
C TYR A 197 0.58 3.56 -8.04
N PHE A 198 1.54 4.32 -7.57
CA PHE A 198 1.51 5.78 -7.64
C PHE A 198 2.20 6.31 -8.89
N ASN A 199 1.61 7.32 -9.50
CA ASN A 199 2.24 8.21 -10.48
C ASN A 199 1.84 9.64 -10.13
N LEU A 200 2.74 10.39 -9.52
CA LEU A 200 2.43 11.73 -9.01
C LEU A 200 2.23 12.78 -10.11
N ALA A 201 2.70 12.52 -11.35
CA ALA A 201 2.36 13.35 -12.50
C ALA A 201 0.87 13.22 -12.88
N GLY A 202 0.25 12.10 -12.52
CA GLY A 202 -1.13 11.71 -12.79
C GLY A 202 -1.20 10.36 -13.49
N ASP A 203 -2.34 9.66 -13.37
CA ASP A 203 -2.57 8.38 -14.02
C ASP A 203 -2.26 8.44 -15.52
N GLY A 204 -1.39 7.54 -15.99
CA GLY A 204 -0.96 7.48 -17.39
C GLY A 204 -0.07 8.62 -17.88
N LYS A 205 0.48 9.44 -17.01
CA LYS A 205 1.36 10.56 -17.37
C LYS A 205 2.84 10.17 -17.39
N GLY A 206 3.22 9.35 -18.38
CA GLY A 206 4.62 8.95 -18.57
C GLY A 206 5.12 7.96 -17.52
N THR A 207 6.38 8.08 -17.12
CA THR A 207 7.06 7.17 -16.19
C THR A 207 7.49 7.87 -14.91
N ILE A 208 7.70 7.08 -13.85
CA ILE A 208 8.17 7.54 -12.53
C ILE A 208 9.70 7.74 -12.46
N LEU A 209 10.41 7.63 -13.57
CA LEU A 209 11.87 7.64 -13.55
C LEU A 209 12.47 8.99 -13.14
N GLN A 210 11.73 10.10 -13.35
CA GLN A 210 12.14 11.44 -12.91
C GLN A 210 11.68 11.78 -11.50
N ASP A 211 10.83 10.94 -10.91
CA ASP A 211 10.39 11.12 -9.52
C ASP A 211 11.58 10.98 -8.58
N VAL A 212 11.66 11.88 -7.60
CA VAL A 212 12.73 11.90 -6.60
C VAL A 212 12.26 11.14 -5.37
N LEU A 213 12.88 9.99 -5.12
CA LEU A 213 12.59 9.10 -3.99
C LEU A 213 13.62 9.28 -2.88
N MET A 214 13.15 9.25 -1.62
CA MET A 214 13.98 9.07 -0.43
C MET A 214 13.37 7.97 0.45
N ILE A 215 14.22 7.04 0.90
CA ILE A 215 13.90 5.99 1.88
C ILE A 215 14.97 6.05 2.98
N PRO A 216 14.63 6.46 4.23
CA PRO A 216 15.60 6.64 5.31
C PRO A 216 15.96 5.29 5.96
N ALA A 217 16.54 4.38 5.17
CA ALA A 217 16.94 3.05 5.60
C ALA A 217 18.39 2.77 5.22
N ASP A 218 19.17 2.24 6.18
CA ASP A 218 20.56 1.87 5.96
C ASP A 218 20.74 0.47 5.36
N ARG A 219 19.66 -0.33 5.33
CA ARG A 219 19.71 -1.73 4.92
C ARG A 219 18.48 -2.12 4.09
N TYR A 220 18.67 -3.15 3.26
CA TYR A 220 17.61 -3.81 2.50
C TYR A 220 17.78 -5.33 2.60
N THR A 221 16.76 -6.11 2.22
CA THR A 221 16.85 -7.57 2.14
C THR A 221 17.18 -7.99 0.70
N PRO A 222 18.40 -8.47 0.40
CA PRO A 222 18.73 -9.01 -0.91
C PRO A 222 17.97 -10.30 -1.18
N VAL A 223 17.70 -10.56 -2.46
CA VAL A 223 16.89 -11.69 -2.92
C VAL A 223 17.66 -12.63 -3.83
N ASN A 224 17.26 -13.90 -3.88
CA ASN A 224 17.72 -14.89 -4.84
C ASN A 224 17.03 -14.71 -6.22
N PRO A 225 17.39 -15.49 -7.27
CA PRO A 225 16.78 -15.35 -8.60
C PRO A 225 15.27 -15.57 -8.67
N THR A 226 14.64 -16.21 -7.67
CA THR A 226 13.18 -16.34 -7.56
C THR A 226 12.54 -15.29 -6.68
N GLN A 227 13.31 -14.22 -6.34
CA GLN A 227 12.91 -13.07 -5.53
C GLN A 227 12.52 -13.41 -4.07
N ILE A 228 13.07 -14.50 -3.53
CA ILE A 228 12.99 -14.83 -2.10
C ILE A 228 14.18 -14.19 -1.38
N PRO A 229 13.98 -13.53 -0.22
CA PRO A 229 15.07 -13.02 0.59
C PRO A 229 16.10 -14.10 0.93
N THR A 230 17.37 -13.72 0.97
CA THR A 230 18.47 -14.63 1.32
C THR A 230 18.63 -14.85 2.83
N GLY A 231 17.73 -14.28 3.66
CA GLY A 231 17.85 -14.26 5.12
C GLY A 231 18.82 -13.22 5.65
N GLU A 232 19.49 -12.49 4.75
CA GLU A 232 20.45 -11.44 5.10
C GLU A 232 19.82 -10.04 4.99
N SER A 233 20.46 -9.10 5.68
CA SER A 233 20.15 -7.68 5.59
C SER A 233 21.43 -6.95 5.18
N ALA A 234 21.50 -6.50 3.92
CA ALA A 234 22.68 -5.85 3.35
C ALA A 234 22.62 -4.32 3.50
N THR A 235 23.79 -3.66 3.55
CA THR A 235 23.86 -2.20 3.53
C THR A 235 23.42 -1.64 2.18
N VAL A 236 22.73 -0.50 2.20
CA VAL A 236 22.43 0.26 0.96
C VAL A 236 23.63 1.09 0.50
N GLU A 237 24.58 1.41 1.40
CA GLU A 237 25.72 2.29 1.13
C GLU A 237 26.57 1.78 -0.01
N GLY A 238 26.87 2.66 -0.98
CA GLY A 238 27.66 2.32 -2.18
C GLY A 238 26.93 1.43 -3.20
N THR A 239 25.61 1.23 -3.04
CA THR A 239 24.79 0.44 -3.95
C THR A 239 23.74 1.28 -4.68
N PRO A 240 23.09 0.79 -5.75
CA PRO A 240 21.96 1.47 -6.38
C PRO A 240 20.76 1.66 -5.44
N PHE A 241 20.70 0.92 -4.33
CA PHE A 241 19.60 0.93 -3.35
C PHE A 241 19.73 2.05 -2.28
N ASP A 242 20.79 2.88 -2.35
CA ASP A 242 21.00 3.98 -1.41
C ASP A 242 20.09 5.19 -1.72
N PHE A 243 18.87 5.16 -1.21
CA PHE A 243 17.91 6.26 -1.25
C PHE A 243 17.86 7.07 0.06
N ARG A 244 18.86 6.99 0.92
CA ARG A 244 18.95 7.80 2.16
C ARG A 244 18.95 9.31 1.88
N LYS A 245 19.36 9.71 0.68
CA LYS A 245 19.23 11.08 0.15
C LYS A 245 18.26 11.10 -1.02
N PRO A 246 17.47 12.19 -1.18
CA PRO A 246 16.59 12.34 -2.33
C PRO A 246 17.32 12.10 -3.65
N THR A 247 16.86 11.10 -4.41
CA THR A 247 17.51 10.65 -5.65
C THR A 247 16.45 10.31 -6.67
N ALA A 248 16.64 10.71 -7.95
CA ALA A 248 15.74 10.33 -9.03
C ALA A 248 15.75 8.81 -9.21
N ILE A 249 14.58 8.20 -9.34
CA ILE A 249 14.43 6.74 -9.47
C ILE A 249 15.24 6.21 -10.66
N GLY A 250 15.19 6.91 -11.80
CA GLY A 250 15.92 6.54 -13.01
C GLY A 250 17.44 6.70 -12.94
N ALA A 251 17.98 7.37 -11.91
CA ALA A 251 19.41 7.69 -11.87
C ALA A 251 20.33 6.46 -11.86
N ARG A 252 19.86 5.37 -11.24
CA ARG A 252 20.68 4.15 -11.05
C ARG A 252 19.92 2.86 -11.36
N ILE A 253 18.69 2.94 -11.88
CA ILE A 253 17.83 1.76 -12.14
C ILE A 253 18.41 0.81 -13.19
N HIS A 254 19.33 1.31 -14.03
CA HIS A 254 20.00 0.56 -15.07
C HIS A 254 21.46 0.23 -14.74
N ASP A 255 21.90 0.46 -13.51
CA ASP A 255 23.24 0.10 -13.08
C ASP A 255 23.47 -1.41 -13.20
N ARG A 256 24.73 -1.81 -13.45
CA ARG A 256 25.13 -3.22 -13.49
C ARG A 256 25.14 -3.79 -12.07
N ASN A 257 23.99 -4.19 -11.59
CA ASN A 257 23.80 -4.78 -10.26
C ASN A 257 22.92 -6.02 -10.36
N GLU A 258 23.31 -7.11 -9.71
CA GLU A 258 22.59 -8.39 -9.76
C GLU A 258 21.15 -8.28 -9.22
N GLN A 259 20.97 -7.55 -8.14
CA GLN A 259 19.66 -7.36 -7.52
C GLN A 259 18.70 -6.55 -8.42
N LEU A 260 19.21 -5.54 -9.14
CA LEU A 260 18.43 -4.83 -10.16
C LEU A 260 18.08 -5.74 -11.34
N LYS A 261 19.02 -6.61 -11.76
CA LYS A 261 18.78 -7.58 -12.83
C LYS A 261 17.69 -8.60 -12.45
N ILE A 262 17.70 -9.09 -11.21
CA ILE A 262 16.68 -10.03 -10.71
C ILE A 262 15.29 -9.40 -10.71
N GLY A 263 15.17 -8.15 -10.27
CA GLY A 263 13.90 -7.41 -10.21
C GLY A 263 13.50 -6.76 -11.54
N ASP A 264 14.37 -6.77 -12.55
CA ASP A 264 14.22 -5.98 -13.79
C ASP A 264 14.01 -4.48 -13.51
N GLY A 265 14.60 -4.00 -12.39
CA GLY A 265 14.46 -2.71 -11.75
C GLY A 265 14.45 -2.85 -10.22
N TYR A 266 13.85 -1.88 -9.52
CA TYR A 266 13.69 -2.00 -8.07
C TYR A 266 12.50 -2.89 -7.74
N ASP A 267 12.70 -3.89 -6.89
CA ASP A 267 11.67 -4.76 -6.30
C ASP A 267 12.21 -5.41 -5.01
N GLN A 268 12.67 -4.59 -4.08
CA GLN A 268 13.27 -5.04 -2.83
C GLN A 268 12.57 -4.44 -1.62
N ASN A 269 12.80 -5.03 -0.46
CA ASN A 269 12.30 -4.56 0.83
C ASN A 269 13.41 -3.80 1.58
N TRP A 270 13.17 -2.55 1.96
CA TRP A 270 14.03 -1.74 2.84
C TRP A 270 13.67 -1.95 4.28
N VAL A 271 14.70 -2.04 5.14
CA VAL A 271 14.58 -2.30 6.59
C VAL A 271 14.41 -0.97 7.33
N MET A 272 13.24 -0.75 7.93
CA MET A 272 12.93 0.49 8.65
C MET A 272 13.47 0.47 10.07
N SER A 273 14.18 1.52 10.46
CA SER A 273 14.78 1.64 11.80
C SER A 273 13.76 1.79 12.94
N GLY A 274 12.52 2.21 12.62
CA GLY A 274 11.44 2.46 13.59
C GLY A 274 10.43 1.33 13.74
N GLY A 275 10.59 0.22 13.03
CA GLY A 275 9.59 -0.84 12.90
C GLY A 275 9.01 -1.33 14.24
N GLY A 276 7.68 -1.36 14.35
CA GLY A 276 6.95 -1.82 15.53
C GLY A 276 6.88 -0.81 16.70
N LYS A 277 7.37 0.42 16.54
CA LYS A 277 7.44 1.43 17.62
C LYS A 277 6.60 2.70 17.37
N GLY A 278 5.49 2.57 16.64
CA GLY A 278 4.66 3.70 16.25
C GLY A 278 4.95 4.18 14.83
N LEU A 279 4.24 5.24 14.40
CA LEU A 279 4.41 5.80 13.06
C LEU A 279 5.81 6.41 12.89
N HIS A 280 6.49 6.00 11.82
CA HIS A 280 7.78 6.54 11.40
C HIS A 280 7.81 6.73 9.89
N LEU A 281 8.70 7.58 9.41
CA LEU A 281 8.87 7.85 7.98
C LEU A 281 9.41 6.61 7.28
N ALA A 282 8.67 6.12 6.27
CA ALA A 282 9.09 5.03 5.40
C ALA A 282 9.69 5.53 4.08
N ALA A 283 9.02 6.52 3.44
CA ALA A 283 9.50 7.07 2.17
C ALA A 283 8.94 8.46 1.91
N THR A 284 9.61 9.22 1.04
CA THR A 284 9.04 10.40 0.37
C THR A 284 9.27 10.31 -1.12
N VAL A 285 8.26 10.72 -1.91
CA VAL A 285 8.35 10.84 -3.37
C VAL A 285 7.99 12.26 -3.77
N TYR A 286 8.70 12.81 -4.74
CA TYR A 286 8.44 14.13 -5.32
C TYR A 286 8.49 14.04 -6.84
N ASP A 287 7.40 14.43 -7.51
CA ASP A 287 7.38 14.60 -8.96
C ASP A 287 7.71 16.06 -9.32
N PRO A 288 8.83 16.32 -10.03
CA PRO A 288 9.23 17.67 -10.44
C PRO A 288 8.25 18.34 -11.41
N THR A 289 7.51 17.54 -12.19
CA THR A 289 6.60 18.04 -13.23
C THR A 289 5.36 18.67 -12.61
N SER A 290 4.64 17.94 -11.79
CA SER A 290 3.42 18.41 -11.12
C SER A 290 3.69 19.22 -9.84
N GLY A 291 4.85 19.02 -9.23
CA GLY A 291 5.17 19.52 -7.90
C GLY A 291 4.56 18.69 -6.76
N ARG A 292 3.81 17.61 -7.06
CA ARG A 292 3.20 16.75 -6.02
C ARG A 292 4.27 16.02 -5.23
N THR A 293 3.96 15.85 -3.95
CA THR A 293 4.76 15.02 -3.04
C THR A 293 3.87 13.97 -2.40
N LEU A 294 4.45 12.80 -2.13
CA LEU A 294 3.88 11.74 -1.31
C LEU A 294 4.83 11.47 -0.16
N THR A 295 4.33 11.53 1.08
CA THR A 295 5.04 11.08 2.28
C THR A 295 4.35 9.85 2.80
N VAL A 296 5.11 8.77 3.02
CA VAL A 296 4.61 7.51 3.57
C VAL A 296 5.15 7.34 4.97
N THR A 297 4.25 7.27 5.96
CA THR A 297 4.59 6.87 7.33
C THR A 297 3.89 5.57 7.68
N THR A 298 4.51 4.75 8.54
CA THR A 298 3.98 3.43 8.87
C THR A 298 4.45 2.95 10.24
N THR A 299 3.74 1.97 10.79
CA THR A 299 4.20 1.19 11.95
C THR A 299 4.94 -0.10 11.54
N GLN A 300 5.03 -0.40 10.23
CA GLN A 300 5.61 -1.63 9.72
C GLN A 300 7.15 -1.61 9.75
N PRO A 301 7.82 -2.77 9.90
CA PRO A 301 9.28 -2.85 9.99
C PRO A 301 9.98 -2.71 8.63
N GLY A 302 9.26 -2.76 7.52
CA GLY A 302 9.81 -2.69 6.17
C GLY A 302 8.92 -1.95 5.19
N VAL A 303 9.50 -1.56 4.07
CA VAL A 303 8.81 -1.06 2.89
C VAL A 303 9.38 -1.70 1.64
N GLN A 304 8.52 -2.38 0.86
CA GLN A 304 8.85 -2.82 -0.48
C GLN A 304 8.73 -1.62 -1.41
N PHE A 305 9.81 -1.28 -2.10
CA PHE A 305 9.76 -0.36 -3.23
C PHE A 305 9.82 -1.15 -4.53
N TYR A 306 8.74 -1.05 -5.30
CA TYR A 306 8.60 -1.66 -6.62
C TYR A 306 8.40 -0.58 -7.68
N SER A 307 9.24 -0.56 -8.70
CA SER A 307 9.26 0.49 -9.73
C SER A 307 8.40 0.20 -10.97
N GLY A 308 7.41 -0.71 -10.87
CA GLY A 308 6.50 -1.00 -11.99
C GLY A 308 7.18 -1.75 -13.14
N ASN A 309 8.15 -2.60 -12.83
CA ASN A 309 9.04 -3.25 -13.78
C ASN A 309 8.33 -4.19 -14.78
N PHE A 310 7.25 -4.84 -14.30
CA PHE A 310 6.50 -5.84 -15.06
C PHE A 310 5.24 -5.27 -15.75
N LEU A 311 5.06 -3.95 -15.71
CA LEU A 311 4.12 -3.26 -16.60
C LEU A 311 4.75 -3.23 -17.99
N ASP A 312 4.11 -3.89 -18.97
CA ASP A 312 4.71 -4.20 -20.28
C ASP A 312 3.94 -3.60 -21.46
N GLY A 313 2.96 -2.74 -21.19
CA GLY A 313 2.10 -2.16 -22.22
C GLY A 313 0.92 -3.05 -22.62
N THR A 314 0.74 -4.22 -22.01
CA THR A 314 -0.43 -5.10 -22.27
C THR A 314 -1.65 -4.77 -21.41
N LYS A 315 -1.46 -3.98 -20.34
CA LYS A 315 -2.53 -3.57 -19.43
C LYS A 315 -3.14 -2.24 -19.90
N THR A 316 -4.42 -2.27 -20.24
CA THR A 316 -5.21 -1.07 -20.53
C THR A 316 -6.02 -0.72 -19.30
N GLY A 317 -5.65 0.35 -18.61
CA GLY A 317 -6.25 0.80 -17.37
C GLY A 317 -7.40 1.78 -17.56
N LYS A 318 -7.55 2.70 -16.60
CA LYS A 318 -8.60 3.72 -16.61
C LYS A 318 -8.54 4.57 -17.88
N PHE A 319 -9.73 4.95 -18.39
CA PHE A 319 -9.88 5.80 -19.57
C PHE A 319 -9.18 5.26 -20.84
N GLY A 320 -8.89 3.96 -20.91
CA GLY A 320 -8.20 3.36 -22.04
C GLY A 320 -6.67 3.61 -22.05
N ILE A 321 -6.10 4.07 -20.95
CA ILE A 321 -4.67 4.34 -20.83
C ILE A 321 -3.90 3.02 -20.78
N VAL A 322 -2.86 2.90 -21.60
CA VAL A 322 -1.95 1.74 -21.61
C VAL A 322 -0.81 1.97 -20.62
N TYR A 323 -0.61 1.05 -19.69
CA TYR A 323 0.45 1.13 -18.68
C TYR A 323 1.74 0.47 -19.19
N ALA A 324 2.71 1.29 -19.54
CA ALA A 324 4.04 0.86 -19.92
C ALA A 324 4.93 0.60 -18.69
N LYS A 325 6.07 -0.01 -18.91
CA LYS A 325 7.11 -0.20 -17.88
C LYS A 325 7.41 1.13 -17.18
N TYR A 326 7.50 1.09 -15.85
CA TYR A 326 7.72 2.26 -15.00
C TYR A 326 6.58 3.30 -15.02
N ALA A 327 5.37 2.94 -15.43
CA ALA A 327 4.22 3.86 -15.41
C ALA A 327 3.75 4.21 -13.99
N GLY A 328 4.13 3.45 -12.99
CA GLY A 328 3.81 3.70 -11.58
C GLY A 328 4.76 2.99 -10.64
N LEU A 329 4.82 3.43 -9.38
CA LEU A 329 5.62 2.84 -8.32
C LEU A 329 4.76 2.37 -7.14
N CYS A 330 5.18 1.32 -6.44
CA CYS A 330 4.56 0.87 -5.20
C CYS A 330 5.48 1.11 -4.00
N LEU A 331 4.87 1.48 -2.87
CA LEU A 331 5.52 1.58 -1.56
C LEU A 331 4.68 0.76 -0.57
N GLU A 332 4.95 -0.54 -0.54
CA GLU A 332 4.19 -1.49 0.25
C GLU A 332 4.82 -1.61 1.64
N THR A 333 4.20 -0.98 2.62
CA THR A 333 4.63 -1.08 4.01
C THR A 333 4.21 -2.43 4.57
N GLN A 334 5.16 -3.21 5.08
CA GLN A 334 4.96 -4.63 5.37
C GLN A 334 5.98 -5.19 6.37
N HIS A 335 5.73 -6.40 6.85
CA HIS A 335 6.80 -7.28 7.36
C HIS A 335 7.64 -7.80 6.19
N PHE A 336 8.84 -8.28 6.48
CA PHE A 336 9.75 -8.72 5.42
C PHE A 336 9.18 -9.93 4.68
N PRO A 337 9.42 -10.06 3.36
CA PRO A 337 9.04 -11.25 2.63
C PRO A 337 9.65 -12.49 3.27
N ASP A 338 8.96 -13.63 3.19
CA ASP A 338 9.38 -14.94 3.71
C ASP A 338 9.73 -15.00 5.21
N SER A 339 9.28 -14.01 6.03
CA SER A 339 9.55 -13.98 7.48
C SER A 339 9.20 -15.29 8.21
N PRO A 340 8.16 -16.07 7.83
CA PRO A 340 7.89 -17.34 8.50
C PRO A 340 9.04 -18.36 8.41
N ASN A 341 9.88 -18.27 7.38
CA ASN A 341 11.01 -19.15 7.11
C ASN A 341 12.36 -18.55 7.55
N GLU A 342 12.37 -17.26 7.93
CA GLU A 342 13.57 -16.51 8.28
C GLU A 342 13.57 -16.10 9.77
N PRO A 343 14.17 -16.90 10.67
CA PRO A 343 14.10 -16.65 12.11
C PRO A 343 14.72 -15.32 12.59
N LYS A 344 15.58 -14.72 11.77
CA LYS A 344 16.18 -13.41 12.05
C LYS A 344 15.25 -12.23 11.70
N PHE A 345 14.19 -12.48 10.93
CA PHE A 345 13.26 -11.45 10.50
C PHE A 345 12.17 -11.21 11.56
N PRO A 346 11.54 -10.03 11.56
CA PRO A 346 10.41 -9.76 12.44
C PRO A 346 9.30 -10.82 12.26
N SER A 347 8.80 -11.36 13.37
CA SER A 347 7.80 -12.43 13.35
C SER A 347 6.47 -11.93 12.79
N THR A 348 5.85 -12.73 11.93
CA THR A 348 4.51 -12.54 11.37
C THR A 348 3.47 -13.46 11.98
N LEU A 349 3.83 -14.18 13.06
CA LEU A 349 2.94 -15.12 13.76
C LEU A 349 1.88 -14.36 14.56
N LEU A 350 0.60 -14.65 14.28
CA LEU A 350 -0.54 -14.19 15.06
C LEU A 350 -1.18 -15.39 15.78
N LYS A 351 -1.37 -15.28 17.10
CA LYS A 351 -1.96 -16.33 17.93
C LYS A 351 -3.38 -15.97 18.38
N PRO A 352 -4.25 -16.95 18.68
CA PRO A 352 -5.54 -16.71 19.30
C PRO A 352 -5.42 -15.83 20.55
N GLY A 353 -6.35 -14.90 20.73
CA GLY A 353 -6.32 -13.92 21.81
C GLY A 353 -5.44 -12.68 21.55
N GLN A 354 -4.64 -12.69 20.50
CA GLN A 354 -3.90 -11.51 20.04
C GLN A 354 -4.68 -10.79 18.95
N THR A 355 -4.48 -9.48 18.86
CA THR A 355 -4.96 -8.67 17.73
C THR A 355 -3.76 -8.04 17.04
N LEU A 356 -3.65 -8.27 15.72
CA LEU A 356 -2.76 -7.48 14.88
C LEU A 356 -3.28 -6.06 14.81
N HIS A 357 -2.40 -5.09 14.94
CA HIS A 357 -2.65 -3.69 14.61
C HIS A 357 -1.49 -3.16 13.79
N SER A 358 -1.78 -2.50 12.69
CA SER A 358 -0.79 -1.71 11.94
C SER A 358 -1.44 -0.53 11.25
N GLU A 359 -0.63 0.47 10.92
CA GLU A 359 -1.09 1.68 10.25
C GLU A 359 -0.10 2.09 9.17
N THR A 360 -0.65 2.60 8.06
CA THR A 360 0.08 3.29 7.00
C THR A 360 -0.65 4.57 6.67
N VAL A 361 0.10 5.66 6.52
CA VAL A 361 -0.45 6.96 6.16
C VAL A 361 0.22 7.45 4.89
N PHE A 362 -0.59 7.75 3.88
CA PHE A 362 -0.18 8.41 2.64
C PHE A 362 -0.58 9.89 2.72
N THR A 363 0.41 10.77 2.91
CA THR A 363 0.19 12.21 2.97
C THR A 363 0.63 12.86 1.66
N PHE A 364 -0.31 13.52 0.98
CA PHE A 364 -0.06 14.23 -0.26
C PHE A 364 0.22 15.71 0.02
N GLY A 365 1.15 16.27 -0.72
CA GLY A 365 1.54 17.65 -0.59
C GLY A 365 1.98 18.25 -1.93
N VAL A 366 2.44 19.49 -1.87
CA VAL A 366 2.93 20.23 -3.05
C VAL A 366 4.21 20.96 -2.68
N LYS A 367 5.25 20.76 -3.46
CA LYS A 367 6.47 21.56 -3.42
C LYS A 367 6.37 22.64 -4.52
N ARG A 368 6.44 23.89 -4.10
CA ARG A 368 6.42 25.08 -4.97
C ARG A 368 7.81 25.45 -5.47
#